data_f586abc8ee725071c71520c5c3d0199d
#
_entry.id   f586abc8ee725071c71520c5c3d0199d
#
_cell.length_a   1.000
_cell.length_b   1.000
_cell.length_c   1.000
_cell.angle_alpha   90.00
_cell.angle_beta   90.00
_cell.angle_gamma   90.00
#
_symmetry.space_group_name_H-M   'P 1'
#
loop_
_entity.id
_entity.type
_entity.pdbx_description
1 polymer ?
#
loop_
_entity_poly.entity_id
_entity_poly.type
_entity_poly.pdbx_seq_one_letter_code
_entity_poly.pdbx_strand_id
1 'polypeptide(L)'
;MDATKPSKGITAVGIFLVFAAVMATIAGISLLWRGTFVDRMWSLNPSAYESLAPHGELAGVLFLLLSATLWLTSVLWLKRILWGWRLAVAIFATQAVGDLTHAFRGDLVGGLFGFAIASALLLYLLRPQLKAAFAKSIAVTH
;
A
#
# COMPACT_ATOMS: atom_id res chain seq x y z
N MET A 1 25.00 -9.06 15.54
CA MET A 1 24.01 -8.24 14.82
C MET A 1 23.80 -6.93 15.54
N ASP A 2 24.07 -5.86 14.86
CA ASP A 2 23.89 -4.52 15.40
C ASP A 2 22.39 -4.22 15.53
N ALA A 3 21.89 -4.15 16.77
CA ALA A 3 20.49 -3.84 17.05
C ALA A 3 20.10 -2.42 16.63
N THR A 4 21.08 -1.59 16.26
CA THR A 4 20.89 -0.20 15.85
C THR A 4 20.67 -0.04 14.34
N LYS A 5 21.02 -1.04 13.53
CA LYS A 5 20.81 -0.98 12.08
C LYS A 5 19.38 -1.43 11.73
N PRO A 6 18.63 -0.60 10.98
CA PRO A 6 17.33 -1.03 10.50
C PRO A 6 17.48 -2.28 9.63
N SER A 7 16.61 -3.25 9.84
CA SER A 7 16.53 -4.41 8.94
C SER A 7 16.26 -3.94 7.52
N LYS A 8 16.98 -4.49 6.55
CA LYS A 8 16.80 -4.17 5.14
C LYS A 8 15.35 -4.37 4.70
N GLY A 9 14.68 -5.39 5.23
CA GLY A 9 13.27 -5.66 4.94
C GLY A 9 12.33 -4.57 5.46
N ILE A 10 12.56 -4.07 6.67
CA ILE A 10 11.76 -2.98 7.24
C ILE A 10 11.89 -1.72 6.39
N THR A 11 13.11 -1.39 6.00
CA THR A 11 13.38 -0.24 5.12
C THR A 11 12.72 -0.43 3.75
N ALA A 12 12.82 -1.61 3.16
CA ALA A 12 12.22 -1.92 1.87
C ALA A 12 10.70 -1.76 1.89
N VAL A 13 10.03 -2.26 2.93
CA VAL A 13 8.58 -2.08 3.11
C VAL A 13 8.23 -0.61 3.29
N GLY A 14 9.01 0.13 4.05
CA GLY A 14 8.82 1.58 4.23
C GLY A 14 8.90 2.33 2.90
N ILE A 15 9.90 2.05 2.07
CA ILE A 15 10.06 2.63 0.74
C ILE A 15 8.86 2.26 -0.15
N PHE A 16 8.43 1.00 -0.10
CA PHE A 16 7.26 0.54 -0.85
C PHE A 16 5.98 1.29 -0.44
N LEU A 17 5.77 1.49 0.86
CA LEU A 17 4.61 2.24 1.38
C LEU A 17 4.62 3.69 0.91
N VAL A 18 5.78 4.35 0.93
CA VAL A 18 5.92 5.72 0.42
C VAL A 18 5.63 5.77 -1.08
N PHE A 19 6.19 4.84 -1.84
CA PHE A 19 5.94 4.74 -3.28
C PHE A 19 4.44 4.54 -3.56
N ALA A 20 3.79 3.61 -2.85
CA ALA A 20 2.36 3.36 -2.98
C ALA A 20 1.52 4.59 -2.62
N ALA A 21 1.93 5.34 -1.58
CA ALA A 21 1.26 6.59 -1.18
C ALA A 21 1.35 7.65 -2.28
N VAL A 22 2.51 7.82 -2.88
CA VAL A 22 2.72 8.76 -4.01
C VAL A 22 1.84 8.34 -5.19
N MET A 23 1.87 7.07 -5.57
CA MET A 23 1.08 6.57 -6.70
C MET A 23 -0.43 6.72 -6.45
N ALA A 24 -0.91 6.44 -5.24
CA ALA A 24 -2.32 6.62 -4.89
C ALA A 24 -2.73 8.10 -4.92
N THR A 25 -1.84 9.01 -4.50
CA THR A 25 -2.06 10.45 -4.59
C THR A 25 -2.23 10.89 -6.04
N ILE A 26 -1.32 10.47 -6.90
CA ILE A 26 -1.33 10.79 -8.34
C ILE A 26 -2.61 10.24 -8.98
N ALA A 27 -2.95 8.99 -8.70
CA ALA A 27 -4.17 8.36 -9.23
C ALA A 27 -5.43 9.09 -8.79
N GLY A 28 -5.51 9.45 -7.51
CA GLY A 28 -6.66 10.20 -6.97
C GLY A 28 -6.83 11.56 -7.61
N ILE A 29 -5.73 12.30 -7.76
CA ILE A 29 -5.73 13.63 -8.40
C ILE A 29 -6.15 13.51 -9.87
N SER A 30 -5.62 12.54 -10.61
CA SER A 30 -5.93 12.37 -12.03
C SER A 30 -7.39 11.98 -12.28
N LEU A 31 -8.01 11.25 -11.37
CA LEU A 31 -9.42 10.88 -11.48
C LEU A 31 -10.37 12.05 -11.16
N LEU A 32 -9.95 12.94 -10.25
CA LEU A 32 -10.74 14.12 -9.89
C LEU A 32 -10.60 15.25 -10.93
N TRP A 33 -9.40 15.48 -11.43
CA TRP A 33 -9.11 16.52 -12.41
C TRP A 33 -8.65 15.88 -13.72
N ARG A 34 -9.61 15.56 -14.58
CA ARG A 34 -9.36 15.02 -15.91
C ARG A 34 -8.72 16.07 -16.82
N GLY A 35 -7.87 15.64 -17.74
CA GLY A 35 -7.21 16.52 -18.70
C GLY A 35 -5.90 17.11 -18.19
N THR A 36 -5.37 16.64 -17.06
CA THR A 36 -4.07 17.06 -16.55
C THR A 36 -2.95 16.21 -17.12
N PHE A 37 -1.71 16.74 -17.03
CA PHE A 37 -0.49 16.01 -17.42
C PHE A 37 -0.41 14.59 -16.80
N VAL A 38 -1.01 14.41 -15.64
CA VAL A 38 -1.04 13.16 -14.88
C VAL A 38 -1.84 12.06 -15.59
N ASP A 39 -2.80 12.43 -16.46
CA ASP A 39 -3.59 11.46 -17.22
C ASP A 39 -2.75 10.55 -18.12
N ARG A 40 -1.55 11.00 -18.48
CA ARG A 40 -0.62 10.17 -19.26
C ARG A 40 -0.20 8.89 -18.54
N MET A 41 -0.28 8.87 -17.21
CA MET A 41 0.04 7.65 -16.46
C MET A 41 -0.94 6.51 -16.72
N TRP A 42 -2.19 6.84 -17.08
CA TRP A 42 -3.19 5.83 -17.39
C TRP A 42 -2.92 5.09 -18.70
N SER A 43 -2.05 5.64 -19.57
CA SER A 43 -1.60 4.93 -20.76
C SER A 43 -0.82 3.65 -20.44
N LEU A 44 -0.28 3.55 -19.22
CA LEU A 44 0.41 2.36 -18.74
C LEU A 44 -0.58 1.24 -18.32
N ASN A 45 -1.82 1.61 -17.98
CA ASN A 45 -2.86 0.65 -17.60
C ASN A 45 -4.25 1.13 -18.05
N PRO A 46 -4.55 1.04 -19.36
CA PRO A 46 -5.82 1.53 -19.90
C PRO A 46 -7.05 0.81 -19.34
N SER A 47 -6.93 -0.50 -19.07
CA SER A 47 -8.05 -1.30 -18.55
C SER A 47 -8.47 -0.87 -17.14
N ALA A 48 -7.51 -0.49 -16.29
CA ALA A 48 -7.81 0.06 -14.99
C ALA A 48 -8.53 1.41 -15.12
N TYR A 49 -8.09 2.27 -16.04
CA TYR A 49 -8.74 3.55 -16.30
C TYR A 49 -10.20 3.37 -16.77
N GLU A 50 -10.43 2.47 -17.72
CA GLU A 50 -11.77 2.19 -18.25
C GLU A 50 -12.74 1.70 -17.17
N SER A 51 -12.25 0.90 -16.22
CA SER A 51 -13.07 0.40 -15.11
C SER A 51 -13.37 1.47 -14.06
N LEU A 52 -12.46 2.43 -13.86
CA LEU A 52 -12.57 3.48 -12.85
C LEU A 52 -13.24 4.76 -13.37
N ALA A 53 -13.12 5.04 -14.67
CA ALA A 53 -13.61 6.26 -15.28
C ALA A 53 -15.10 6.52 -15.08
N PRO A 54 -16.01 5.51 -15.12
CA PRO A 54 -17.43 5.74 -14.84
C PRO A 54 -17.73 6.23 -13.42
N HIS A 55 -16.85 5.93 -12.48
CA HIS A 55 -16.96 6.31 -11.07
C HIS A 55 -15.89 7.34 -10.66
N GLY A 56 -15.46 8.16 -11.63
CA GLY A 56 -14.25 8.98 -11.50
C GLY A 56 -14.14 9.80 -10.23
N GLU A 57 -15.19 10.52 -9.84
CA GLU A 57 -15.17 11.34 -8.62
C GLU A 57 -15.07 10.47 -7.36
N LEU A 58 -15.92 9.45 -7.26
CA LEU A 58 -15.93 8.55 -6.11
C LEU A 58 -14.61 7.78 -6.03
N ALA A 59 -14.14 7.24 -7.14
CA ALA A 59 -12.86 6.54 -7.20
C ALA A 59 -11.70 7.47 -6.82
N GLY A 60 -11.72 8.71 -7.31
CA GLY A 60 -10.70 9.71 -6.98
C GLY A 60 -10.66 10.02 -5.48
N VAL A 61 -11.81 10.23 -4.86
CA VAL A 61 -11.90 10.46 -3.40
C VAL A 61 -11.39 9.25 -2.63
N LEU A 62 -11.79 8.04 -3.03
CA LEU A 62 -11.32 6.81 -2.38
C LEU A 62 -9.80 6.63 -2.50
N PHE A 63 -9.22 6.96 -3.66
CA PHE A 63 -7.76 6.93 -3.83
C PHE A 63 -7.05 7.96 -2.97
N LEU A 64 -7.63 9.15 -2.79
CA LEU A 64 -7.05 10.17 -1.90
C LEU A 64 -7.14 9.74 -0.43
N LEU A 65 -8.24 9.11 -0.02
CA LEU A 65 -8.36 8.55 1.34
C LEU A 65 -7.34 7.42 1.55
N LEU A 66 -7.19 6.54 0.56
CA LEU A 66 -6.16 5.49 0.59
C LEU A 66 -4.76 6.11 0.66
N SER A 67 -4.50 7.15 -0.12
CA SER A 67 -3.24 7.89 -0.09
C SER A 67 -2.94 8.45 1.29
N ALA A 68 -3.91 9.12 1.92
CA ALA A 68 -3.76 9.66 3.27
C ALA A 68 -3.43 8.54 4.27
N THR A 69 -4.12 7.41 4.18
CA THR A 69 -3.86 6.24 5.02
C THR A 69 -2.45 5.68 4.78
N LEU A 70 -2.03 5.58 3.53
CA LEU A 70 -0.69 5.11 3.16
C LEU A 70 0.41 6.07 3.66
N TRP A 71 0.20 7.38 3.53
CA TRP A 71 1.14 8.37 4.07
C TRP A 71 1.28 8.25 5.58
N LEU A 72 0.14 8.16 6.29
CA LEU A 72 0.14 7.96 7.73
C LEU A 72 0.86 6.66 8.11
N THR A 73 0.53 5.57 7.44
CA THR A 73 1.17 4.27 7.66
C THR A 73 2.67 4.34 7.43
N SER A 74 3.11 5.01 6.35
CA SER A 74 4.53 5.18 6.03
C SER A 74 5.27 5.91 7.14
N VAL A 75 4.72 7.01 7.64
CA VAL A 75 5.33 7.80 8.73
C VAL A 75 5.42 6.97 10.01
N LEU A 76 4.31 6.31 10.39
CA LEU A 76 4.28 5.47 11.58
C LEU A 76 5.21 4.25 11.46
N TRP A 77 5.33 3.69 10.25
CA TRP A 77 6.24 2.58 9.94
C TRP A 77 7.70 3.03 10.11
N LEU A 78 8.07 4.14 9.50
CA LEU A 78 9.45 4.66 9.59
C LEU A 78 9.83 5.04 11.02
N LYS A 79 8.86 5.52 11.80
CA LYS A 79 9.04 5.78 13.23
C LYS A 79 8.98 4.51 14.09
N ARG A 80 8.72 3.36 13.48
CA ARG A 80 8.61 2.06 14.15
C ARG A 80 7.56 2.01 15.26
N ILE A 81 6.47 2.72 15.06
CA ILE A 81 5.33 2.73 15.98
C ILE A 81 4.46 1.51 15.67
N LEU A 82 3.99 0.82 16.70
CA LEU A 82 3.19 -0.42 16.56
C LEU A 82 1.92 -0.21 15.70
N TRP A 83 1.34 0.97 15.75
CA TRP A 83 0.20 1.32 14.89
C TRP A 83 0.54 1.29 13.40
N GLY A 84 1.76 1.69 13.03
CA GLY A 84 2.25 1.58 11.65
C GLY A 84 2.27 0.13 11.17
N TRP A 85 2.72 -0.79 12.03
CA TRP A 85 2.68 -2.22 11.73
C TRP A 85 1.25 -2.72 11.54
N ARG A 86 0.33 -2.35 12.46
CA ARG A 86 -1.08 -2.76 12.38
C ARG A 86 -1.76 -2.25 11.11
N LEU A 87 -1.53 -0.99 10.77
CA LEU A 87 -2.07 -0.40 9.53
C LEU A 87 -1.50 -1.07 8.29
N ALA A 88 -0.20 -1.34 8.27
CA ALA A 88 0.43 -2.04 7.15
C ALA A 88 -0.16 -3.44 6.96
N VAL A 89 -0.34 -4.20 8.04
CA VAL A 89 -0.99 -5.52 7.99
C VAL A 89 -2.41 -5.41 7.43
N ALA A 90 -3.19 -4.44 7.91
CA ALA A 90 -4.56 -4.22 7.44
C ALA A 90 -4.59 -3.86 5.93
N ILE A 91 -3.70 -2.99 5.49
CA ILE A 91 -3.60 -2.57 4.08
C ILE A 91 -3.25 -3.77 3.19
N PHE A 92 -2.22 -4.53 3.53
CA PHE A 92 -1.81 -5.67 2.72
C PHE A 92 -2.84 -6.80 2.74
N ALA A 93 -3.53 -7.03 3.86
CA ALA A 93 -4.62 -7.99 3.94
C ALA A 93 -5.79 -7.57 3.02
N THR A 94 -6.18 -6.30 3.07
CA THR A 94 -7.23 -5.75 2.19
C THR A 94 -6.81 -5.85 0.73
N GLN A 95 -5.55 -5.56 0.41
CA GLN A 95 -5.01 -5.67 -0.93
C GLN A 95 -5.08 -7.12 -1.44
N ALA A 96 -4.66 -8.07 -0.62
CA ALA A 96 -4.71 -9.50 -0.99
C ALA A 96 -6.13 -9.95 -1.31
N VAL A 97 -7.11 -9.53 -0.52
CA VAL A 97 -8.53 -9.84 -0.76
C VAL A 97 -9.01 -9.17 -2.05
N GLY A 98 -8.62 -7.91 -2.27
CA GLY A 98 -8.97 -7.18 -3.49
C GLY A 98 -8.42 -7.85 -4.75
N ASP A 99 -7.15 -8.24 -4.72
CA ASP A 99 -6.48 -8.90 -5.84
C ASP A 99 -7.10 -10.27 -6.12
N LEU A 100 -7.44 -11.03 -5.08
CA LEU A 100 -8.13 -12.30 -5.23
C LEU A 100 -9.50 -12.12 -5.86
N THR A 101 -10.26 -11.11 -5.43
CA THR A 101 -11.57 -10.77 -6.03
C THR A 101 -11.41 -10.39 -7.49
N HIS A 102 -10.35 -9.64 -7.82
CA HIS A 102 -10.06 -9.22 -9.19
C HIS A 102 -9.74 -10.43 -10.09
N ALA A 103 -8.98 -11.40 -9.57
CA ALA A 103 -8.70 -12.65 -10.26
C ALA A 103 -9.98 -13.42 -10.61
N PHE A 104 -10.94 -13.49 -9.68
CA PHE A 104 -12.22 -14.17 -9.91
C PHE A 104 -13.12 -13.43 -10.92
N ARG A 105 -12.92 -12.14 -11.13
CA ARG A 105 -13.68 -11.34 -12.09
C ARG A 105 -13.17 -11.41 -13.52
N GLY A 106 -12.09 -12.15 -13.76
CA GLY A 106 -11.60 -12.43 -15.11
C GLY A 106 -10.16 -12.03 -15.40
N ASP A 107 -9.53 -11.23 -14.55
CA ASP A 107 -8.10 -10.91 -14.67
C ASP A 107 -7.28 -11.86 -13.80
N LEU A 108 -7.20 -13.11 -14.25
CA LEU A 108 -6.47 -14.16 -13.52
C LEU A 108 -4.99 -13.83 -13.35
N VAL A 109 -4.33 -13.31 -14.38
CA VAL A 109 -2.88 -13.05 -14.35
C VAL A 109 -2.57 -11.90 -13.41
N GLY A 110 -3.22 -10.76 -13.59
CA GLY A 110 -3.00 -9.57 -12.76
C GLY A 110 -3.41 -9.79 -11.31
N GLY A 111 -4.60 -10.38 -11.10
CA GLY A 111 -5.12 -10.66 -9.76
C GLY A 111 -4.28 -11.67 -8.99
N LEU A 112 -3.88 -12.79 -9.61
CA LEU A 112 -3.03 -13.79 -8.96
C LEU A 112 -1.62 -13.27 -8.67
N PHE A 113 -1.05 -12.46 -9.59
CA PHE A 113 0.26 -11.86 -9.39
C PHE A 113 0.23 -10.87 -8.21
N GLY A 114 -0.76 -9.97 -8.18
CA GLY A 114 -0.95 -9.04 -7.08
C GLY A 114 -1.21 -9.75 -5.75
N PHE A 115 -2.08 -10.78 -5.77
CA PHE A 115 -2.35 -11.61 -4.60
C PHE A 115 -1.09 -12.29 -4.07
N ALA A 116 -0.26 -12.85 -4.95
CA ALA A 116 1.00 -13.50 -4.55
C ALA A 116 1.95 -12.52 -3.87
N ILE A 117 2.12 -11.31 -4.43
CA ILE A 117 2.97 -10.27 -3.84
C ILE A 117 2.41 -9.81 -2.50
N ALA A 118 1.11 -9.49 -2.43
CA ALA A 118 0.46 -9.02 -1.21
C ALA A 118 0.53 -10.07 -0.10
N SER A 119 0.32 -11.34 -0.44
CA SER A 119 0.40 -12.46 0.50
C SER A 119 1.83 -12.67 1.00
N ALA A 120 2.82 -12.59 0.12
CA ALA A 120 4.23 -12.70 0.51
C ALA A 120 4.63 -11.59 1.47
N LEU A 121 4.24 -10.35 1.19
CA LEU A 121 4.48 -9.21 2.07
C LEU A 121 3.74 -9.37 3.41
N LEU A 122 2.49 -9.82 3.37
CA LEU A 122 1.70 -10.06 4.58
C LEU A 122 2.33 -11.13 5.46
N LEU A 123 2.78 -12.26 4.89
CA LEU A 123 3.48 -13.31 5.63
C LEU A 123 4.78 -12.78 6.25
N TYR A 124 5.50 -11.93 5.53
CA TYR A 124 6.69 -11.28 6.06
C TYR A 124 6.35 -10.38 7.25
N LEU A 125 5.28 -9.57 7.14
CA LEU A 125 4.83 -8.68 8.21
C LEU A 125 4.36 -9.42 9.46
N LEU A 126 3.78 -10.60 9.29
CA LEU A 126 3.27 -11.43 10.40
C LEU A 126 4.37 -12.19 11.15
N ARG A 127 5.62 -12.11 10.71
CA ARG A 127 6.73 -12.75 11.43
C ARG A 127 6.85 -12.18 12.85
N PRO A 128 6.94 -13.05 13.89
CA PRO A 128 7.05 -12.59 15.28
C PRO A 128 8.22 -11.65 15.52
N GLN A 129 9.33 -11.87 14.83
CA GLN A 129 10.54 -11.04 14.91
C GLN A 129 10.27 -9.60 14.45
N LEU A 130 9.49 -9.44 13.38
CA LEU A 130 9.15 -8.12 12.86
C LEU A 130 8.20 -7.39 13.81
N LYS A 131 7.15 -8.06 14.26
CA LYS A 131 6.22 -7.52 15.26
C LYS A 131 6.95 -7.07 16.52
N ALA A 132 7.90 -7.89 17.00
CA ALA A 132 8.70 -7.58 18.18
C ALA A 132 9.55 -6.32 18.00
N ALA A 133 10.06 -6.07 16.79
CA ALA A 133 10.83 -4.85 16.48
C ALA A 133 10.00 -3.57 16.66
N PHE A 134 8.71 -3.61 16.33
CA PHE A 134 7.78 -2.48 16.53
C PHE A 134 7.29 -2.38 17.98
N ALA A 135 7.12 -3.51 18.67
CA ALA A 135 6.73 -3.53 20.08
C ALA A 135 7.81 -2.97 20.99
N LYS A 136 9.09 -3.21 20.70
CA LYS A 136 10.22 -2.67 21.48
C LYS A 136 10.28 -1.13 21.46
N SER A 137 9.79 -0.49 20.41
CA SER A 137 9.75 0.97 20.31
C SER A 137 8.87 1.61 21.39
N ILE A 138 7.82 0.92 21.83
CA ILE A 138 6.93 1.39 22.90
C ILE A 138 7.61 1.31 24.27
N ALA A 139 8.41 0.28 24.50
CA ALA A 139 9.11 0.07 25.78
C ALA A 139 10.23 1.11 26.01
N VAL A 140 10.80 1.67 24.95
CA VAL A 140 11.87 2.67 25.03
C VAL A 140 11.35 4.09 25.31
N THR A 141 10.08 4.37 25.01
CA THR A 141 9.43 5.68 25.26
C THR A 141 8.89 5.86 26.67
N HIS A 142 8.96 4.84 27.48
CA HIS A 142 8.63 4.87 28.90
C HIS A 142 9.92 4.75 29.73
#